data_3d3e624dd3c6782230f5a62ac2cc18d3
#
_entry.id   3d3e624dd3c6782230f5a62ac2cc18d3
#
_cell.length_a   1.000
_cell.length_b   1.000
_cell.length_c   1.000
_cell.angle_alpha   90.00
_cell.angle_beta   90.00
_cell.angle_gamma   90.00
#
_symmetry.space_group_name_H-M   'P 1'
#
loop_
_entity.id
_entity.type
_entity.pdbx_description
1 polymer ?
#
loop_
_entity_poly.entity_id
_entity_poly.type
_entity_poly.pdbx_seq_one_letter_code
_entity_poly.pdbx_strand_id
1 'polypeptide(L)'
;MELRRAEYSSPNEKGKRGFEDLECYQLALDLVVNVSDFAKTLPADEKYDMVQQVKASSKSVTANIAEGYGRYHYLDSLKFYSNARGSLNETISRFVEARVLKYIEQDYFESLYKLARRAEMALNGYMNYVRKQRAGESLPSNRVVREDRAGYEVDGDENVNR
;
A
#
# COMPACT_ATOMS: atom_id res chain seq x y z
N MET A 1 -11.23 14.46 -11.69
CA MET A 1 -9.75 14.56 -11.82
C MET A 1 -9.23 13.16 -12.08
N GLU A 2 -8.44 12.98 -13.14
CA GLU A 2 -7.90 11.67 -13.51
C GLU A 2 -6.67 11.33 -12.64
N LEU A 3 -6.57 10.06 -12.21
CA LEU A 3 -5.43 9.60 -11.41
C LEU A 3 -4.20 9.41 -12.30
N ARG A 4 -3.03 9.79 -11.77
CA ARG A 4 -1.75 9.60 -12.43
C ARG A 4 -1.04 8.34 -11.92
N ARG A 5 -0.25 7.73 -12.78
CA ARG A 5 0.72 6.71 -12.37
C ARG A 5 2.04 7.37 -12.01
N ALA A 6 2.75 6.78 -11.06
CA ALA A 6 4.12 7.17 -10.77
C ALA A 6 5.01 6.78 -11.96
N GLU A 7 5.76 7.75 -12.47
CA GLU A 7 6.75 7.53 -13.52
C GLU A 7 8.04 7.00 -12.88
N TYR A 8 8.05 5.71 -12.58
CA TYR A 8 9.21 5.04 -12.01
C TYR A 8 9.48 3.72 -12.72
N SER A 9 10.73 3.50 -13.06
CA SER A 9 11.24 2.25 -13.59
C SER A 9 12.43 1.81 -12.74
N SER A 10 12.36 0.60 -12.20
CA SER A 10 13.45 0.08 -11.39
C SER A 10 14.74 -0.03 -12.21
N PRO A 11 15.88 0.49 -11.72
CA PRO A 11 17.18 0.37 -12.38
C PRO A 11 17.82 -1.02 -12.20
N ASN A 12 17.11 -1.96 -11.58
CA ASN A 12 17.64 -3.28 -11.29
C ASN A 12 18.01 -4.03 -12.57
N GLU A 13 19.17 -4.71 -12.54
CA GLU A 13 19.60 -5.63 -13.62
C GLU A 13 18.55 -6.72 -13.83
N LYS A 14 18.43 -7.21 -15.08
CA LYS A 14 17.54 -8.33 -15.41
C LYS A 14 17.79 -9.51 -14.48
N GLY A 15 16.75 -9.90 -13.74
CA GLY A 15 16.78 -11.03 -12.80
C GLY A 15 17.01 -10.68 -11.33
N LYS A 16 17.44 -9.46 -11.00
CA LYS A 16 17.47 -8.97 -9.62
C LYS A 16 16.17 -8.19 -9.35
N ARG A 17 15.45 -8.56 -8.30
CA ARG A 17 14.22 -7.88 -7.87
C ARG A 17 14.46 -7.21 -6.53
N GLY A 18 14.03 -5.95 -6.43
CA GLY A 18 14.00 -5.19 -5.20
C GLY A 18 12.57 -4.98 -4.67
N PHE A 19 12.43 -4.28 -3.57
CA PHE A 19 11.10 -3.90 -3.04
C PHE A 19 10.33 -3.02 -4.03
N GLU A 20 11.04 -2.26 -4.84
CA GLU A 20 10.48 -1.38 -5.87
C GLU A 20 9.74 -2.12 -6.98
N ASP A 21 9.98 -3.42 -7.15
CA ASP A 21 9.29 -4.27 -8.13
C ASP A 21 8.02 -4.93 -7.55
N LEU A 22 7.76 -4.74 -6.26
CA LEU A 22 6.53 -5.24 -5.62
C LEU A 22 5.32 -4.44 -6.09
N GLU A 23 4.23 -5.12 -6.47
CA GLU A 23 3.00 -4.46 -6.88
C GLU A 23 2.45 -3.54 -5.79
N CYS A 24 2.46 -3.98 -4.52
CA CYS A 24 2.03 -3.16 -3.40
C CYS A 24 2.86 -1.87 -3.26
N TYR A 25 4.16 -1.91 -3.56
CA TYR A 25 5.01 -0.72 -3.54
C TYR A 25 4.70 0.22 -4.71
N GLN A 26 4.51 -0.31 -5.92
CA GLN A 26 4.15 0.47 -7.11
C GLN A 26 2.80 1.18 -6.91
N LEU A 27 1.79 0.49 -6.39
CA LEU A 27 0.50 1.11 -6.06
C LEU A 27 0.61 2.15 -4.94
N ALA A 28 1.52 1.95 -3.98
CA ALA A 28 1.80 2.95 -2.96
C ALA A 28 2.51 4.19 -3.53
N LEU A 29 3.38 4.04 -4.54
CA LEU A 29 3.96 5.18 -5.27
C LEU A 29 2.88 5.95 -6.05
N ASP A 30 1.99 5.24 -6.74
CA ASP A 30 0.83 5.86 -7.41
C ASP A 30 0.00 6.66 -6.40
N LEU A 31 -0.22 6.11 -5.19
CA LEU A 31 -0.93 6.80 -4.12
C LEU A 31 -0.21 8.08 -3.68
N VAL A 32 1.13 8.05 -3.49
CA VAL A 32 1.93 9.24 -3.12
C VAL A 32 1.80 10.35 -4.15
N VAL A 33 1.85 10.02 -5.45
CA VAL A 33 1.68 11.00 -6.54
C VAL A 33 0.29 11.63 -6.48
N ASN A 34 -0.75 10.80 -6.38
CA ASN A 34 -2.13 11.29 -6.35
C ASN A 34 -2.49 12.05 -5.06
N VAL A 35 -1.91 11.67 -3.91
CA VAL A 35 -1.99 12.44 -2.66
C VAL A 35 -1.34 13.81 -2.81
N SER A 36 -0.23 13.92 -3.54
CA SER A 36 0.39 15.23 -3.81
C SER A 36 -0.54 16.15 -4.61
N ASP A 37 -1.31 15.61 -5.55
CA ASP A 37 -2.29 16.39 -6.31
C ASP A 37 -3.56 16.67 -5.50
N PHE A 38 -4.07 15.68 -4.76
CA PHE A 38 -5.16 15.86 -3.80
C PHE A 38 -4.89 16.97 -2.79
N ALA A 39 -3.67 17.00 -2.23
CA ALA A 39 -3.28 18.03 -1.27
C ALA A 39 -3.32 19.47 -1.83
N LYS A 40 -3.23 19.64 -3.15
CA LYS A 40 -3.35 20.96 -3.81
C LYS A 40 -4.81 21.43 -3.92
N THR A 41 -5.78 20.51 -3.83
CA THR A 41 -7.21 20.83 -3.90
C THR A 41 -7.80 21.24 -2.56
N LEU A 42 -7.08 20.98 -1.46
CA LEU A 42 -7.53 21.29 -0.11
C LEU A 42 -7.46 22.79 0.17
N PRO A 43 -8.35 23.34 1.03
CA PRO A 43 -8.32 24.73 1.47
C PRO A 43 -6.98 25.11 2.11
N ALA A 44 -6.62 26.38 2.05
CA ALA A 44 -5.33 26.88 2.53
C ALA A 44 -5.16 26.74 4.06
N ASP A 45 -6.24 26.75 4.82
CA ASP A 45 -6.27 26.55 6.28
C ASP A 45 -5.93 25.09 6.65
N GLU A 46 -6.17 24.11 5.76
CA GLU A 46 -5.80 22.71 5.94
C GLU A 46 -4.31 22.43 5.75
N LYS A 47 -3.51 23.44 5.39
CA LYS A 47 -2.08 23.28 5.05
C LYS A 47 -1.28 22.63 6.18
N TYR A 48 -1.56 22.96 7.42
CA TYR A 48 -0.83 22.49 8.60
C TYR A 48 -1.51 21.31 9.30
N ASP A 49 -2.65 20.85 8.83
CA ASP A 49 -3.37 19.72 9.37
C ASP A 49 -3.54 18.63 8.31
N MET A 50 -4.64 18.58 7.60
CA MET A 50 -4.96 17.48 6.66
C MET A 50 -3.89 17.30 5.58
N VAL A 51 -3.36 18.39 5.02
CA VAL A 51 -2.29 18.33 3.98
C VAL A 51 -1.04 17.64 4.52
N GLN A 52 -0.59 18.00 5.72
CA GLN A 52 0.60 17.37 6.31
C GLN A 52 0.35 15.89 6.62
N GLN A 53 -0.78 15.58 7.23
CA GLN A 53 -1.10 14.24 7.66
C GLN A 53 -1.28 13.27 6.49
N VAL A 54 -2.02 13.66 5.43
CA VAL A 54 -2.22 12.80 4.26
C VAL A 54 -0.92 12.57 3.48
N LYS A 55 -0.05 13.57 3.39
CA LYS A 55 1.28 13.42 2.78
C LYS A 55 2.21 12.56 3.63
N ALA A 56 2.18 12.69 4.94
CA ALA A 56 2.98 11.88 5.85
C ALA A 56 2.53 10.41 5.81
N SER A 57 1.22 10.15 5.94
CA SER A 57 0.68 8.79 5.94
C SER A 57 0.94 8.08 4.60
N SER A 58 0.71 8.72 3.45
CA SER A 58 0.98 8.10 2.15
C SER A 58 2.46 7.74 1.94
N LYS A 59 3.39 8.61 2.34
CA LYS A 59 4.84 8.33 2.30
C LYS A 59 5.25 7.25 3.31
N SER A 60 4.59 7.18 4.46
CA SER A 60 4.82 6.13 5.46
C SER A 60 4.50 4.74 4.92
N VAL A 61 3.54 4.61 3.99
CA VAL A 61 3.25 3.34 3.32
C VAL A 61 4.49 2.83 2.57
N THR A 62 5.04 3.63 1.68
CA THR A 62 6.22 3.25 0.87
C THR A 62 7.44 2.97 1.74
N ALA A 63 7.68 3.82 2.76
CA ALA A 63 8.80 3.66 3.67
C ALA A 63 8.72 2.33 4.45
N ASN A 64 7.55 1.99 5.00
CA ASN A 64 7.36 0.75 5.74
C ASN A 64 7.44 -0.50 4.85
N ILE A 65 6.98 -0.45 3.59
CA ILE A 65 7.14 -1.58 2.66
C ILE A 65 8.63 -1.81 2.37
N ALA A 66 9.38 -0.75 2.06
CA ALA A 66 10.81 -0.83 1.78
C ALA A 66 11.60 -1.35 2.99
N GLU A 67 11.31 -0.83 4.19
CA GLU A 67 11.96 -1.27 5.42
C GLU A 67 11.63 -2.72 5.76
N GLY A 68 10.37 -3.13 5.63
CA GLY A 68 9.97 -4.53 5.82
C GLY A 68 10.67 -5.48 4.86
N TYR A 69 10.87 -5.08 3.61
CA TYR A 69 11.60 -5.88 2.62
C TYR A 69 13.07 -6.09 2.98
N GLY A 70 13.71 -5.07 3.56
CA GLY A 70 15.11 -5.13 4.02
C GLY A 70 15.34 -5.91 5.30
N ARG A 71 14.30 -6.40 6.00
CA ARG A 71 14.46 -7.14 7.26
C ARG A 71 14.80 -8.61 7.02
N TYR A 72 15.82 -9.09 7.74
CA TYR A 72 16.24 -10.49 7.67
C TYR A 72 15.20 -11.44 8.29
N HIS A 73 14.58 -11.05 9.41
CA HIS A 73 13.58 -11.85 10.10
C HIS A 73 12.17 -11.51 9.61
N TYR A 74 11.46 -12.53 9.12
CA TYR A 74 10.13 -12.37 8.55
C TYR A 74 9.09 -11.77 9.54
N LEU A 75 9.20 -12.03 10.87
CA LEU A 75 8.32 -11.40 11.86
C LEU A 75 8.51 -9.89 11.92
N ASP A 76 9.77 -9.43 11.82
CA ASP A 76 10.06 -8.01 11.72
C ASP A 76 9.51 -7.43 10.42
N SER A 77 9.66 -8.13 9.30
CA SER A 77 9.06 -7.74 8.02
C SER A 77 7.55 -7.55 8.14
N LEU A 78 6.83 -8.52 8.72
CA LEU A 78 5.38 -8.45 8.90
C LEU A 78 4.94 -7.29 9.80
N LYS A 79 5.74 -6.91 10.79
CA LYS A 79 5.48 -5.73 11.63
C LYS A 79 5.48 -4.45 10.81
N PHE A 80 6.49 -4.27 9.94
CA PHE A 80 6.56 -3.11 9.05
C PHE A 80 5.43 -3.10 8.03
N TYR A 81 5.07 -4.25 7.44
CA TYR A 81 3.91 -4.33 6.54
C TYR A 81 2.59 -4.02 7.25
N SER A 82 2.44 -4.41 8.52
CA SER A 82 1.29 -4.01 9.33
C SER A 82 1.25 -2.50 9.58
N ASN A 83 2.42 -1.86 9.80
CA ASN A 83 2.52 -0.41 9.90
C ASN A 83 2.15 0.27 8.57
N ALA A 84 2.61 -0.27 7.43
CA ALA A 84 2.23 0.23 6.12
C ALA A 84 0.71 0.16 5.90
N ARG A 85 0.06 -0.93 6.32
CA ARG A 85 -1.41 -1.06 6.28
C ARG A 85 -2.10 -0.04 7.17
N GLY A 86 -1.58 0.22 8.36
CA GLY A 86 -2.08 1.28 9.24
C GLY A 86 -2.02 2.66 8.58
N SER A 87 -0.90 2.97 7.92
CA SER A 87 -0.70 4.22 7.17
C SER A 87 -1.64 4.33 5.96
N LEU A 88 -1.97 3.22 5.28
CA LEU A 88 -2.99 3.20 4.23
C LEU A 88 -4.37 3.57 4.78
N ASN A 89 -4.77 3.00 5.91
CA ASN A 89 -6.05 3.31 6.54
C ASN A 89 -6.12 4.77 7.02
N GLU A 90 -5.02 5.32 7.52
CA GLU A 90 -4.93 6.75 7.85
C GLU A 90 -5.12 7.61 6.60
N THR A 91 -4.45 7.29 5.49
CA THR A 91 -4.63 8.00 4.20
C THR A 91 -6.08 7.94 3.73
N ILE A 92 -6.72 6.76 3.80
CA ILE A 92 -8.14 6.58 3.46
C ILE A 92 -9.04 7.43 4.36
N SER A 93 -8.76 7.50 5.66
CA SER A 93 -9.52 8.34 6.61
C SER A 93 -9.51 9.80 6.18
N ARG A 94 -8.35 10.33 5.76
CA ARG A 94 -8.24 11.70 5.25
C ARG A 94 -9.06 11.95 3.98
N PHE A 95 -9.14 10.97 3.08
CA PHE A 95 -10.02 11.07 1.92
C PHE A 95 -11.50 11.12 2.31
N VAL A 96 -11.91 10.29 3.27
CA VAL A 96 -13.29 10.29 3.81
C VAL A 96 -13.63 11.64 4.45
N GLU A 97 -12.75 12.16 5.30
CA GLU A 97 -12.91 13.46 5.95
C GLU A 97 -13.03 14.58 4.92
N ALA A 98 -12.15 14.64 3.92
CA ALA A 98 -12.20 15.63 2.85
C ALA A 98 -13.53 15.56 2.06
N ARG A 99 -14.08 14.35 1.87
CA ARG A 99 -15.38 14.17 1.23
C ARG A 99 -16.53 14.66 2.10
N VAL A 100 -16.51 14.35 3.41
CA VAL A 100 -17.52 14.81 4.38
C VAL A 100 -17.51 16.33 4.49
N LEU A 101 -16.31 16.94 4.51
CA LEU A 101 -16.13 18.39 4.55
C LEU A 101 -16.38 19.07 3.18
N LYS A 102 -16.72 18.28 2.14
CA LYS A 102 -17.01 18.77 0.78
C LYS A 102 -15.82 19.49 0.11
N TYR A 103 -14.60 19.11 0.46
CA TYR A 103 -13.39 19.62 -0.17
C TYR A 103 -13.12 18.99 -1.54
N ILE A 104 -13.69 17.80 -1.79
CA ILE A 104 -13.57 17.08 -3.06
C ILE A 104 -14.92 16.50 -3.51
N GLU A 105 -15.07 16.36 -4.83
CA GLU A 105 -16.23 15.75 -5.45
C GLU A 105 -16.23 14.23 -5.32
N GLN A 106 -17.44 13.63 -5.43
CA GLN A 106 -17.65 12.19 -5.23
C GLN A 106 -16.78 11.32 -6.15
N ASP A 107 -16.74 11.64 -7.44
CA ASP A 107 -16.00 10.84 -8.44
C ASP A 107 -14.49 10.83 -8.14
N TYR A 108 -13.94 11.97 -7.69
CA TYR A 108 -12.53 12.05 -7.34
C TYR A 108 -12.24 11.29 -6.04
N PHE A 109 -13.11 11.43 -5.04
CA PHE A 109 -13.03 10.62 -3.82
C PHE A 109 -13.03 9.12 -4.14
N GLU A 110 -13.98 8.63 -4.95
CA GLU A 110 -14.05 7.21 -5.31
C GLU A 110 -12.79 6.71 -6.01
N SER A 111 -12.21 7.54 -6.88
CA SER A 111 -10.98 7.21 -7.59
C SER A 111 -9.81 7.03 -6.63
N LEU A 112 -9.61 7.97 -5.69
CA LEU A 112 -8.58 7.90 -4.65
C LEU A 112 -8.80 6.72 -3.71
N TYR A 113 -10.04 6.51 -3.28
CA TYR A 113 -10.42 5.40 -2.41
C TYR A 113 -10.14 4.04 -3.06
N LYS A 114 -10.53 3.85 -4.32
CA LYS A 114 -10.27 2.61 -5.07
C LYS A 114 -8.77 2.36 -5.23
N LEU A 115 -7.97 3.40 -5.49
CA LEU A 115 -6.50 3.25 -5.58
C LEU A 115 -5.90 2.80 -4.25
N ALA A 116 -6.29 3.44 -3.13
CA ALA A 116 -5.79 3.09 -1.81
C ALA A 116 -6.19 1.66 -1.40
N ARG A 117 -7.44 1.24 -1.69
CA ARG A 117 -7.89 -0.13 -1.45
C ARG A 117 -7.16 -1.18 -2.30
N ARG A 118 -6.83 -0.86 -3.54
CA ARG A 118 -5.99 -1.73 -4.37
C ARG A 118 -4.59 -1.90 -3.78
N ALA A 119 -3.98 -0.82 -3.29
CA ALA A 119 -2.69 -0.89 -2.62
C ALA A 119 -2.77 -1.74 -1.34
N GLU A 120 -3.85 -1.63 -0.57
CA GLU A 120 -4.08 -2.44 0.63
C GLU A 120 -4.24 -3.94 0.29
N MET A 121 -5.02 -4.26 -0.73
CA MET A 121 -5.19 -5.64 -1.19
C MET A 121 -3.86 -6.26 -1.62
N ALA A 122 -3.08 -5.54 -2.43
CA ALA A 122 -1.76 -5.96 -2.86
C ALA A 122 -0.81 -6.18 -1.68
N LEU A 123 -0.82 -5.29 -0.69
CA LEU A 123 -0.01 -5.43 0.52
C LEU A 123 -0.44 -6.64 1.36
N ASN A 124 -1.73 -6.87 1.55
CA ASN A 124 -2.25 -8.04 2.27
C ASN A 124 -1.86 -9.35 1.56
N GLY A 125 -1.94 -9.40 0.23
CA GLY A 125 -1.47 -10.53 -0.58
C GLY A 125 0.01 -10.81 -0.36
N TYR A 126 0.85 -9.77 -0.38
CA TYR A 126 2.27 -9.90 -0.13
C TYR A 126 2.58 -10.36 1.30
N MET A 127 1.86 -9.84 2.30
CA MET A 127 1.97 -10.32 3.69
C MET A 127 1.63 -11.81 3.83
N ASN A 128 0.59 -12.28 3.14
CA ASN A 128 0.22 -13.69 3.13
C ASN A 128 1.29 -14.55 2.44
N TYR A 129 1.87 -14.07 1.33
CA TYR A 129 3.00 -14.72 0.69
C TYR A 129 4.19 -14.88 1.66
N VAL A 130 4.58 -13.82 2.37
CA VAL A 130 5.68 -13.84 3.35
C VAL A 130 5.39 -14.83 4.49
N ARG A 131 4.13 -14.93 4.96
CA ARG A 131 3.73 -15.92 5.98
C ARG A 131 3.88 -17.37 5.49
N LYS A 132 3.46 -17.65 4.26
CA LYS A 132 3.56 -18.98 3.64
C LYS A 132 5.00 -19.42 3.42
N GLN A 133 5.89 -18.52 3.02
CA GLN A 133 7.32 -18.80 2.90
C GLN A 133 7.94 -19.33 4.19
N ARG A 134 7.51 -18.84 5.35
CA ARG A 134 7.94 -19.34 6.65
C ARG A 134 7.47 -20.78 6.92
N ALA A 135 6.25 -21.12 6.54
CA ALA A 135 5.67 -22.43 6.82
C ALA A 135 6.37 -23.57 6.06
N GLY A 136 7.44 -23.26 5.28
CA GLY A 136 8.15 -24.28 4.49
C GLY A 136 7.40 -24.71 3.23
N GLU A 137 6.31 -24.03 2.88
CA GLU A 137 5.66 -24.17 1.59
C GLU A 137 6.55 -23.51 0.53
N SER A 138 7.45 -24.30 -0.06
CA SER A 138 8.29 -23.82 -1.16
C SER A 138 7.41 -23.51 -2.37
N LEU A 139 7.18 -22.25 -2.64
CA LEU A 139 6.68 -21.84 -3.96
C LEU A 139 7.80 -22.07 -4.98
N PRO A 140 7.50 -22.61 -6.17
CA PRO A 140 8.49 -22.77 -7.22
C PRO A 140 9.18 -21.43 -7.48
N SER A 141 10.50 -21.43 -7.55
CA SER A 141 11.39 -20.27 -7.65
C SER A 141 11.15 -19.35 -8.86
N ASN A 142 10.18 -19.65 -9.71
CA ASN A 142 9.85 -18.94 -10.95
C ASN A 142 8.41 -18.42 -11.03
N ARG A 143 7.62 -18.50 -9.96
CA ARG A 143 6.31 -17.85 -9.97
C ARG A 143 6.48 -16.37 -9.63
N VAL A 144 6.37 -15.53 -10.68
CA VAL A 144 5.89 -14.16 -10.53
C VAL A 144 4.61 -14.26 -9.71
N VAL A 145 4.58 -13.73 -8.48
CA VAL A 145 3.33 -13.58 -7.74
C VAL A 145 2.52 -12.55 -8.53
N ARG A 146 1.85 -13.02 -9.57
CA ARG A 146 0.67 -12.35 -10.07
C ARG A 146 -0.37 -12.62 -9.01
N GLU A 147 -0.72 -11.57 -8.29
CA GLU A 147 -1.91 -11.54 -7.47
C GLU A 147 -3.08 -11.75 -8.44
N ASP A 148 -3.52 -13.01 -8.57
CA ASP A 148 -4.72 -13.31 -9.32
C ASP A 148 -5.87 -12.56 -8.65
N ARG A 149 -6.60 -11.78 -9.44
CA ARG A 149 -7.71 -10.91 -9.02
C ARG A 149 -8.92 -11.66 -8.43
N ALA A 150 -8.80 -12.95 -8.20
CA ALA A 150 -9.87 -13.82 -7.71
C ALA A 150 -9.53 -14.31 -6.29
N GLY A 151 -10.17 -13.68 -5.31
CA GLY A 151 -10.49 -14.27 -4.02
C GLY A 151 -9.30 -14.57 -3.11
N TYR A 152 -8.92 -13.60 -2.27
CA TYR A 152 -8.29 -13.92 -1.01
C TYR A 152 -9.38 -14.51 -0.10
N GLU A 153 -9.58 -15.83 -0.14
CA GLU A 153 -10.24 -16.51 0.96
C GLU A 153 -9.34 -16.33 2.17
N VAL A 154 -9.86 -15.63 3.17
CA VAL A 154 -9.29 -15.61 4.51
C VAL A 154 -9.59 -16.99 5.09
N ASP A 155 -8.67 -17.93 4.90
CA ASP A 155 -8.70 -19.16 5.69
C ASP A 155 -8.59 -18.75 7.15
N GLY A 156 -9.70 -18.91 7.87
CA GLY A 156 -9.81 -18.60 9.28
C GLY A 156 -8.71 -19.29 10.07
N ASP A 157 -8.06 -18.54 10.97
CA ASP A 157 -7.17 -19.06 12.00
C ASP A 157 -7.95 -20.03 12.91
N GLU A 158 -8.10 -21.28 12.49
CA GLU A 158 -8.39 -22.39 13.38
C GLU A 158 -7.13 -23.26 13.51
N ASN A 159 -6.26 -22.87 14.42
CA ASN A 159 -5.44 -23.77 15.24
C ASN A 159 -4.29 -23.04 15.94
N VAL A 160 -4.62 -22.31 17.00
CA VAL A 160 -3.67 -22.06 18.08
C VAL A 160 -4.25 -22.72 19.33
N ASN A 161 -4.12 -24.03 19.41
CA ASN A 161 -4.14 -24.77 20.70
C ASN A 161 -3.64 -26.21 20.48
N ARG A 162 -2.35 -26.38 20.68
CA ARG A 162 -1.76 -27.53 21.39
C ARG A 162 -0.26 -27.29 21.60
#